data_76ff773f9249dda63be137dd204c14fa
#
_entry.id   76ff773f9249dda63be137dd204c14fa
#
_cell.length_a   1.000
_cell.length_b   1.000
_cell.length_c   1.000
_cell.angle_alpha   90.00
_cell.angle_beta   90.00
_cell.angle_gamma   90.00
#
_symmetry.space_group_name_H-M   'P 1'
#
loop_
_entity.id
_entity.type
_entity.pdbx_description
1 polymer ?
#
loop_
_entity_poly.entity_id
_entity_poly.type
_entity_poly.pdbx_seq_one_letter_code
_entity_poly.pdbx_strand_id
1 'polypeptide(L)'
;MEVFIDTTTNHNDIIYDDSSNLRIAAVAACLSGWQSSKLASAVKVNGRRPNRKTTDYDDVIKKINHLKRRKHLLFTRMYRLTPNLFDKILTIIEPKLCPRKRRGKNFVPPIIKLCLGLRILAGGSYLDLSFAYDVPMNTVHHYGWQALTAIDQSTNPFLDNIKSPIHATAEELAALEHGFAALSDFQLRGTIAAGDGIVFKMIMPTNEEVEGDVTAYYTRKGYYAYGLQAFCDSKCKFVMIAS
;
A
#
# COMPACT_ATOMS: atom_id res chain seq x y z
N MET A 1 -15.70 5.22 38.02
CA MET A 1 -15.05 3.91 38.08
C MET A 1 -14.06 3.87 36.92
N GLU A 2 -12.87 4.39 37.18
CA GLU A 2 -11.79 4.49 36.16
C GLU A 2 -11.11 3.13 36.07
N VAL A 3 -11.09 2.57 34.88
CA VAL A 3 -10.35 1.33 34.58
C VAL A 3 -8.92 1.74 34.20
N PHE A 4 -8.00 1.57 35.13
CA PHE A 4 -6.56 1.63 34.86
C PHE A 4 -6.17 0.38 34.05
N ILE A 5 -5.81 0.57 32.79
CA ILE A 5 -5.17 -0.49 31.99
C ILE A 5 -3.67 -0.39 32.22
N ASP A 6 -3.15 -1.37 32.93
CA ASP A 6 -1.72 -1.55 33.18
C ASP A 6 -1.00 -1.94 31.86
N THR A 7 -0.15 -1.06 31.35
CA THR A 7 0.53 -1.19 30.04
C THR A 7 1.92 -1.81 30.16
N THR A 8 2.09 -2.81 31.01
CA THR A 8 3.35 -3.57 31.11
C THR A 8 3.23 -4.99 30.54
N THR A 9 2.78 -5.13 29.31
CA THR A 9 2.97 -6.36 28.53
C THR A 9 4.07 -6.14 27.49
N ASN A 10 5.08 -6.96 27.63
CA ASN A 10 6.30 -7.05 26.83
C ASN A 10 5.97 -7.11 25.33
N HIS A 11 6.28 -6.04 24.58
CA HIS A 11 5.90 -5.82 23.18
C HIS A 11 6.83 -6.54 22.18
N ASN A 12 7.53 -7.61 22.59
CA ASN A 12 8.56 -8.23 21.76
C ASN A 12 8.16 -9.48 20.98
N ASP A 13 6.93 -9.99 21.15
CA ASP A 13 6.47 -11.21 20.45
C ASP A 13 5.23 -10.99 19.58
N ILE A 14 5.16 -9.88 18.84
CA ILE A 14 4.25 -9.83 17.69
C ILE A 14 4.90 -10.67 16.60
N ILE A 15 4.56 -11.94 16.57
CA ILE A 15 4.78 -12.83 15.44
C ILE A 15 4.08 -12.19 14.24
N TYR A 16 4.88 -11.54 13.37
CA TYR A 16 4.43 -11.09 12.06
C TYR A 16 4.30 -12.35 11.17
N ASP A 17 3.25 -13.10 11.42
CA ASP A 17 2.78 -14.17 10.55
C ASP A 17 2.23 -13.57 9.24
N ASP A 18 2.12 -14.34 8.20
CA ASP A 18 1.76 -14.10 6.78
C ASP A 18 0.60 -13.10 6.49
N SER A 19 0.01 -12.48 7.52
CA SER A 19 -1.00 -11.41 7.45
C SER A 19 -0.54 -10.15 6.69
N SER A 20 0.75 -10.01 6.43
CA SER A 20 1.32 -8.94 5.62
C SER A 20 0.94 -9.00 4.13
N ASN A 21 0.53 -10.16 3.61
CA ASN A 21 0.05 -10.30 2.21
C ASN A 21 -1.24 -9.49 1.95
N LEU A 22 -2.03 -9.25 2.99
CA LEU A 22 -3.33 -8.59 2.88
C LEU A 22 -3.26 -7.07 2.96
N ARG A 23 -2.24 -6.50 3.59
CA ARG A 23 -2.02 -5.04 3.56
C ARG A 23 -1.75 -4.54 2.15
N ILE A 24 -1.16 -5.39 1.29
CA ILE A 24 -0.88 -5.07 -0.11
C ILE A 24 -2.16 -5.17 -0.94
N ALA A 25 -3.01 -6.15 -0.68
CA ALA A 25 -4.28 -6.29 -1.39
C ALA A 25 -5.22 -5.12 -1.09
N ALA A 26 -5.26 -4.62 0.16
CA ALA A 26 -6.02 -3.43 0.51
C ALA A 26 -5.50 -2.19 -0.24
N VAL A 27 -4.17 -2.06 -0.37
CA VAL A 27 -3.53 -1.00 -1.15
C VAL A 27 -3.85 -1.13 -2.63
N ALA A 28 -3.85 -2.35 -3.18
CA ALA A 28 -4.18 -2.59 -4.59
C ALA A 28 -5.65 -2.31 -4.89
N ALA A 29 -6.57 -2.65 -3.99
CA ALA A 29 -7.99 -2.32 -4.13
C ALA A 29 -8.22 -0.80 -4.09
N CYS A 30 -7.45 -0.06 -3.27
CA CYS A 30 -7.47 1.41 -3.28
C CYS A 30 -6.95 2.00 -4.60
N LEU A 31 -6.04 1.30 -5.29
CA LEU A 31 -5.45 1.77 -6.54
C LEU A 31 -6.35 1.50 -7.75
N SER A 32 -7.13 0.41 -7.76
CA SER A 32 -8.03 0.09 -8.86
C SER A 32 -9.16 1.12 -9.03
N GLY A 33 -9.63 1.73 -7.93
CA GLY A 33 -10.56 2.86 -7.95
C GLY A 33 -9.96 4.19 -8.42
N TRP A 34 -8.62 4.28 -8.53
CA TRP A 34 -7.91 5.54 -8.80
C TRP A 34 -7.34 5.67 -10.23
N GLN A 35 -7.54 4.67 -11.08
CA GLN A 35 -7.00 4.68 -12.45
C GLN A 35 -7.64 5.69 -13.40
N SER A 36 -8.72 6.36 -13.01
CA SER A 36 -9.47 7.26 -13.90
C SER A 36 -8.95 8.69 -14.01
N SER A 37 -8.01 9.15 -13.20
CA SER A 37 -7.49 10.51 -13.35
C SER A 37 -6.27 10.56 -14.29
N LYS A 38 -6.50 10.73 -15.57
CA LYS A 38 -5.48 11.23 -16.52
C LYS A 38 -5.07 12.64 -16.09
N LEU A 39 -4.10 12.73 -15.19
CA LEU A 39 -3.54 14.00 -14.77
C LEU A 39 -2.71 14.63 -15.90
N ALA A 40 -3.30 15.72 -16.38
CA ALA A 40 -2.68 16.94 -16.86
C ALA A 40 -1.50 16.78 -17.84
N SER A 41 -1.81 17.16 -19.07
CA SER A 41 -0.86 17.67 -20.06
C SER A 41 0.30 18.46 -19.41
N ALA A 42 1.48 17.88 -19.45
CA ALA A 42 2.70 18.52 -19.01
C ALA A 42 2.95 19.78 -19.82
N VAL A 43 3.00 20.92 -19.16
CA VAL A 43 3.51 22.18 -19.72
C VAL A 43 4.93 21.92 -20.23
N LYS A 44 5.13 21.98 -21.56
CA LYS A 44 6.44 21.90 -22.18
C LYS A 44 7.22 23.18 -21.86
N VAL A 45 8.05 23.14 -20.83
CA VAL A 45 9.06 24.16 -20.60
C VAL A 45 10.25 23.83 -21.51
N ASN A 46 10.41 24.61 -22.59
CA ASN A 46 11.57 24.54 -23.48
C ASN A 46 12.80 25.17 -22.81
N GLY A 47 13.44 24.40 -21.93
CA GLY A 47 14.76 24.72 -21.39
C GLY A 47 15.77 23.63 -21.77
N ARG A 48 16.96 24.01 -22.32
CA ARG A 48 18.08 23.07 -22.49
C ARG A 48 18.36 22.43 -21.13
N ARG A 49 18.11 21.12 -21.02
CA ARG A 49 18.39 20.35 -19.81
C ARG A 49 19.90 20.36 -19.57
N PRO A 50 20.37 20.80 -18.38
CA PRO A 50 21.78 20.69 -18.05
C PRO A 50 22.23 19.23 -18.13
N ASN A 51 23.49 19.00 -18.52
CA ASN A 51 24.08 17.68 -18.65
C ASN A 51 23.97 16.96 -17.29
N ARG A 52 23.05 16.01 -17.17
CA ARG A 52 22.70 15.35 -15.92
C ARG A 52 23.75 14.31 -15.61
N LYS A 53 24.41 14.44 -14.45
CA LYS A 53 25.22 13.34 -13.89
C LYS A 53 24.35 12.09 -13.82
N THR A 54 24.86 10.96 -14.33
CA THR A 54 24.22 9.66 -14.15
C THR A 54 24.16 9.37 -12.65
N THR A 55 22.97 9.22 -12.10
CA THR A 55 22.81 8.85 -10.69
C THR A 55 23.31 7.43 -10.52
N ASP A 56 24.27 7.24 -9.63
CA ASP A 56 24.68 5.91 -9.22
C ASP A 56 23.74 5.41 -8.12
N TYR A 57 22.90 4.45 -8.48
CA TYR A 57 21.93 3.87 -7.54
C TYR A 57 22.55 2.82 -6.62
N ASP A 58 23.78 2.42 -6.81
CA ASP A 58 24.43 1.35 -6.03
C ASP A 58 24.50 1.71 -4.55
N ASP A 59 24.80 2.95 -4.21
CA ASP A 59 24.84 3.40 -2.82
C ASP A 59 23.44 3.44 -2.16
N VAL A 60 22.44 3.82 -2.92
CA VAL A 60 21.03 3.78 -2.44
C VAL A 60 20.61 2.34 -2.19
N ILE A 61 20.92 1.43 -3.11
CA ILE A 61 20.62 0.00 -2.98
C ILE A 61 21.37 -0.61 -1.78
N LYS A 62 22.65 -0.26 -1.57
CA LYS A 62 23.41 -0.69 -0.39
C LYS A 62 22.74 -0.23 0.91
N LYS A 63 22.26 1.03 0.99
CA LYS A 63 21.51 1.55 2.14
C LYS A 63 20.21 0.78 2.38
N ILE A 64 19.43 0.50 1.34
CA ILE A 64 18.20 -0.29 1.43
C ILE A 64 18.50 -1.69 1.97
N ASN A 65 19.51 -2.37 1.40
CA ASN A 65 19.92 -3.70 1.82
C ASN A 65 20.47 -3.71 3.26
N HIS A 66 21.17 -2.66 3.67
CA HIS A 66 21.60 -2.50 5.06
C HIS A 66 20.40 -2.37 6.01
N LEU A 67 19.41 -1.56 5.67
CA LEU A 67 18.18 -1.43 6.45
C LEU A 67 17.43 -2.77 6.56
N LYS A 68 17.32 -3.52 5.46
CA LYS A 68 16.70 -4.85 5.45
C LYS A 68 17.38 -5.84 6.39
N ARG A 69 18.71 -5.83 6.43
CA ARG A 69 19.51 -6.81 7.20
C ARG A 69 19.72 -6.42 8.66
N ARG A 70 19.91 -5.15 8.96
CA ARG A 70 20.36 -4.67 10.28
C ARG A 70 19.33 -3.88 11.05
N LYS A 71 18.31 -3.34 10.40
CA LYS A 71 17.31 -2.45 10.99
C LYS A 71 15.89 -2.81 10.53
N HIS A 72 15.49 -4.07 10.75
CA HIS A 72 14.18 -4.60 10.29
C HIS A 72 13.00 -3.75 10.72
N LEU A 73 12.95 -3.31 11.96
CA LEU A 73 11.86 -2.47 12.47
C LEU A 73 11.80 -1.13 11.75
N LEU A 74 12.95 -0.49 11.51
CA LEU A 74 12.99 0.77 10.77
C LEU A 74 12.56 0.56 9.32
N PHE A 75 13.02 -0.53 8.68
CA PHE A 75 12.59 -0.89 7.32
C PHE A 75 11.07 -1.06 7.27
N THR A 76 10.48 -1.84 8.19
CA THR A 76 9.04 -2.07 8.25
C THR A 76 8.26 -0.78 8.52
N ARG A 77 8.76 0.11 9.37
CA ARG A 77 8.14 1.43 9.59
C ARG A 77 8.18 2.32 8.35
N MET A 78 9.28 2.27 7.58
CA MET A 78 9.45 3.07 6.35
C MET A 78 8.58 2.59 5.20
N TYR A 79 8.51 1.28 4.97
CA TYR A 79 7.87 0.68 3.80
C TYR A 79 6.53 0.01 4.12
N ARG A 80 6.16 -0.07 5.40
CA ARG A 80 4.95 -0.76 5.89
C ARG A 80 4.88 -2.25 5.54
N LEU A 81 6.02 -2.85 5.22
CA LEU A 81 6.19 -4.25 4.84
C LEU A 81 7.40 -4.84 5.54
N THR A 82 7.34 -6.14 5.83
CA THR A 82 8.54 -6.88 6.27
C THR A 82 9.53 -7.03 5.12
N PRO A 83 10.84 -7.17 5.39
CA PRO A 83 11.85 -7.41 4.34
C PRO A 83 11.53 -8.61 3.43
N ASN A 84 11.06 -9.72 4.01
CA ASN A 84 10.73 -10.93 3.25
C ASN A 84 9.59 -10.67 2.26
N LEU A 85 8.55 -9.96 2.70
CA LEU A 85 7.42 -9.63 1.85
C LEU A 85 7.80 -8.64 0.75
N PHE A 86 8.65 -7.66 1.08
CA PHE A 86 9.21 -6.74 0.09
C PHE A 86 9.93 -7.51 -1.03
N ASP A 87 10.75 -8.52 -0.69
CA ASP A 87 11.48 -9.32 -1.68
C ASP A 87 10.54 -10.20 -2.52
N LYS A 88 9.52 -10.80 -1.91
CA LYS A 88 8.48 -11.55 -2.64
C LYS A 88 7.79 -10.66 -3.68
N ILE A 89 7.36 -9.44 -3.28
CA ILE A 89 6.73 -8.50 -4.21
C ILE A 89 7.68 -8.10 -5.31
N LEU A 90 8.93 -7.73 -4.96
CA LEU A 90 9.92 -7.34 -5.95
C LEU A 90 10.11 -8.43 -7.01
N THR A 91 10.22 -9.69 -6.60
CA THR A 91 10.34 -10.83 -7.52
C THR A 91 9.15 -10.93 -8.48
N ILE A 92 7.94 -10.69 -8.00
CA ILE A 92 6.71 -10.77 -8.81
C ILE A 92 6.64 -9.62 -9.83
N ILE A 93 6.98 -8.40 -9.42
CA ILE A 93 6.80 -7.22 -10.27
C ILE A 93 8.04 -6.87 -11.11
N GLU A 94 9.23 -7.39 -10.78
CA GLU A 94 10.48 -7.08 -11.48
C GLU A 94 10.39 -7.28 -12.99
N PRO A 95 9.81 -8.38 -13.53
CA PRO A 95 9.65 -8.56 -14.97
C PRO A 95 8.86 -7.44 -15.66
N LYS A 96 7.86 -6.87 -14.95
CA LYS A 96 7.02 -5.77 -15.46
C LYS A 96 7.73 -4.41 -15.37
N LEU A 97 8.67 -4.26 -14.44
CA LEU A 97 9.43 -3.03 -14.22
C LEU A 97 10.70 -2.93 -15.07
N CYS A 98 11.17 -4.06 -15.59
CA CYS A 98 12.33 -4.09 -16.47
C CYS A 98 11.94 -3.67 -17.90
N PRO A 99 12.67 -2.75 -18.54
CA PRO A 99 12.41 -2.40 -19.93
C PRO A 99 12.79 -3.58 -20.86
N ARG A 100 11.97 -3.79 -21.90
CA ARG A 100 12.23 -4.84 -22.91
C ARG A 100 13.51 -4.60 -23.74
N LYS A 101 13.96 -3.34 -23.83
CA LYS A 101 15.17 -2.93 -24.58
C LYS A 101 16.35 -2.70 -23.63
N ARG A 102 17.58 -2.73 -24.17
CA ARG A 102 18.83 -2.50 -23.42
C ARG A 102 18.71 -1.30 -22.47
N ARG A 103 19.17 -1.47 -21.25
CA ARG A 103 19.20 -0.46 -20.20
C ARG A 103 20.04 0.73 -20.66
N GLY A 104 19.41 1.90 -20.78
CA GLY A 104 20.13 3.17 -21.05
C GLY A 104 20.84 3.67 -19.79
N LYS A 105 21.69 4.71 -19.95
CA LYS A 105 22.43 5.35 -18.85
C LYS A 105 21.59 5.84 -17.68
N ASN A 106 20.27 6.06 -17.90
CA ASN A 106 19.34 6.58 -16.90
C ASN A 106 18.35 5.51 -16.38
N PHE A 107 18.76 4.24 -16.40
CA PHE A 107 17.91 3.16 -15.90
C PHE A 107 17.75 3.22 -14.38
N VAL A 108 16.51 3.31 -13.90
CA VAL A 108 16.19 3.20 -12.48
C VAL A 108 15.91 1.74 -12.15
N PRO A 109 16.66 1.12 -11.23
CA PRO A 109 16.47 -0.28 -10.84
C PRO A 109 15.09 -0.58 -10.29
N PRO A 110 14.50 -1.78 -10.52
CA PRO A 110 13.19 -2.17 -9.99
C PRO A 110 13.03 -2.00 -8.49
N ILE A 111 14.06 -2.32 -7.73
CA ILE A 111 14.07 -2.13 -6.27
C ILE A 111 13.83 -0.66 -5.87
N ILE A 112 14.42 0.30 -6.57
CA ILE A 112 14.22 1.73 -6.31
C ILE A 112 12.78 2.12 -6.67
N LYS A 113 12.25 1.65 -7.82
CA LYS A 113 10.87 1.90 -8.22
C LYS A 113 9.87 1.40 -7.18
N LEU A 114 10.07 0.18 -6.66
CA LEU A 114 9.25 -0.37 -5.60
C LEU A 114 9.35 0.46 -4.31
N CYS A 115 10.56 0.85 -3.91
CA CYS A 115 10.77 1.73 -2.77
C CYS A 115 10.00 3.05 -2.91
N LEU A 116 10.06 3.69 -4.08
CA LEU A 116 9.34 4.93 -4.35
C LEU A 116 7.82 4.72 -4.23
N GLY A 117 7.27 3.70 -4.87
CA GLY A 117 5.83 3.38 -4.79
C GLY A 117 5.36 3.15 -3.35
N LEU A 118 6.03 2.29 -2.60
CA LEU A 118 5.69 2.00 -1.21
C LEU A 118 5.82 3.24 -0.29
N ARG A 119 6.81 4.09 -0.54
CA ARG A 119 6.98 5.33 0.23
C ARG A 119 5.88 6.35 -0.08
N ILE A 120 5.41 6.44 -1.32
CA ILE A 120 4.24 7.26 -1.70
C ILE A 120 3.02 6.79 -0.91
N LEU A 121 2.74 5.48 -0.88
CA LEU A 121 1.63 4.91 -0.12
C LEU A 121 1.78 5.11 1.40
N ALA A 122 3.01 5.14 1.89
CA ALA A 122 3.29 5.45 3.30
C ALA A 122 3.19 6.95 3.64
N GLY A 123 2.75 7.80 2.70
CA GLY A 123 2.59 9.25 2.89
C GLY A 123 3.85 10.07 2.63
N GLY A 124 4.85 9.51 1.94
CA GLY A 124 6.06 10.24 1.57
C GLY A 124 5.79 11.31 0.50
N SER A 125 6.31 12.51 0.70
CA SER A 125 6.22 13.59 -0.28
C SER A 125 7.13 13.32 -1.48
N TYR A 126 6.70 13.69 -2.69
CA TYR A 126 7.54 13.55 -3.89
C TYR A 126 8.88 14.29 -3.77
N LEU A 127 8.87 15.44 -3.08
CA LEU A 127 10.07 16.26 -2.86
C LEU A 127 11.07 15.54 -1.94
N ASP A 128 10.59 15.02 -0.81
CA ASP A 128 11.43 14.27 0.15
C ASP A 128 12.01 13.01 -0.48
N LEU A 129 11.20 12.30 -1.27
CA LEU A 129 11.64 11.11 -1.99
C LEU A 129 12.65 11.44 -3.09
N SER A 130 12.46 12.57 -3.79
CA SER A 130 13.43 13.07 -4.76
C SER A 130 14.80 13.26 -4.12
N PHE A 131 14.84 13.87 -2.96
CA PHE A 131 16.05 14.10 -2.21
C PHE A 131 16.66 12.81 -1.63
N ALA A 132 15.83 11.95 -1.03
CA ALA A 132 16.29 10.72 -0.37
C ALA A 132 16.85 9.67 -1.33
N TYR A 133 16.35 9.62 -2.57
CA TYR A 133 16.74 8.64 -3.59
C TYR A 133 17.61 9.23 -4.71
N ASP A 134 17.96 10.51 -4.59
CA ASP A 134 18.71 11.27 -5.61
C ASP A 134 18.13 11.11 -7.02
N VAL A 135 16.81 11.22 -7.12
CA VAL A 135 16.05 11.17 -8.37
C VAL A 135 15.19 12.42 -8.53
N PRO A 136 14.98 12.92 -9.75
CA PRO A 136 14.09 14.07 -9.95
C PRO A 136 12.67 13.80 -9.50
N MET A 137 11.97 14.82 -9.05
CA MET A 137 10.58 14.73 -8.60
C MET A 137 9.65 14.09 -9.66
N ASN A 138 9.80 14.47 -10.93
CA ASN A 138 9.03 13.85 -12.02
C ASN A 138 9.36 12.35 -12.18
N THR A 139 10.59 11.95 -11.87
CA THR A 139 11.03 10.55 -11.90
C THR A 139 10.42 9.78 -10.72
N VAL A 140 10.34 10.40 -9.53
CA VAL A 140 9.66 9.82 -8.36
C VAL A 140 8.21 9.53 -8.69
N HIS A 141 7.48 10.52 -9.22
CA HIS A 141 6.09 10.34 -9.64
C HIS A 141 5.95 9.20 -10.66
N HIS A 142 6.67 9.29 -11.78
CA HIS A 142 6.57 8.32 -12.87
C HIS A 142 6.86 6.89 -12.42
N TYR A 143 7.99 6.65 -11.75
CA TYR A 143 8.40 5.30 -11.37
C TYR A 143 7.71 4.79 -10.11
N GLY A 144 7.31 5.67 -9.20
CA GLY A 144 6.46 5.30 -8.09
C GLY A 144 5.13 4.73 -8.56
N TRP A 145 4.43 5.44 -9.43
CA TRP A 145 3.18 4.98 -10.02
C TRP A 145 3.36 3.76 -10.92
N GLN A 146 4.45 3.66 -11.69
CA GLN A 146 4.77 2.46 -12.46
C GLN A 146 4.87 1.22 -11.56
N ALA A 147 5.49 1.34 -10.39
CA ALA A 147 5.60 0.23 -9.44
C ALA A 147 4.23 -0.13 -8.86
N LEU A 148 3.41 0.86 -8.49
CA LEU A 148 2.06 0.63 -7.96
C LEU A 148 1.15 -0.03 -8.99
N THR A 149 1.17 0.42 -10.24
CA THR A 149 0.44 -0.22 -11.35
C THR A 149 0.93 -1.66 -11.58
N ALA A 150 2.24 -1.91 -11.46
CA ALA A 150 2.77 -3.27 -11.59
C ALA A 150 2.31 -4.20 -10.47
N ILE A 151 2.15 -3.69 -9.25
CA ILE A 151 1.56 -4.41 -8.11
C ILE A 151 0.09 -4.69 -8.42
N ASP A 152 -0.68 -3.70 -8.78
CA ASP A 152 -2.11 -3.81 -9.08
C ASP A 152 -2.37 -4.87 -10.16
N GLN A 153 -1.65 -4.82 -11.27
CA GLN A 153 -1.74 -5.80 -12.35
C GLN A 153 -1.23 -7.21 -11.98
N SER A 154 -0.62 -7.37 -10.80
CA SER A 154 -0.06 -8.64 -10.32
C SER A 154 -0.84 -9.19 -9.12
N THR A 155 -1.98 -8.62 -8.78
CA THR A 155 -2.67 -8.80 -7.50
C THR A 155 -3.42 -10.11 -7.37
N ASN A 156 -3.73 -10.82 -8.46
CA ASN A 156 -4.46 -12.08 -8.35
C ASN A 156 -3.88 -13.03 -7.27
N PRO A 157 -2.56 -13.27 -7.17
CA PRO A 157 -2.02 -14.14 -6.12
C PRO A 157 -2.18 -13.59 -4.70
N PHE A 158 -2.43 -12.26 -4.56
CA PHE A 158 -2.59 -11.61 -3.25
C PHE A 158 -4.06 -11.47 -2.86
N LEU A 159 -4.96 -11.23 -3.82
CA LEU A 159 -6.40 -11.11 -3.59
C LEU A 159 -7.08 -12.45 -3.35
N ASP A 160 -6.60 -13.52 -3.97
CA ASP A 160 -7.14 -14.87 -3.80
C ASP A 160 -7.12 -15.37 -2.34
N ASN A 161 -6.33 -14.72 -1.48
CA ASN A 161 -6.28 -14.99 -0.04
C ASN A 161 -7.30 -14.19 0.79
N ILE A 162 -8.03 -13.22 0.18
CA ILE A 162 -9.12 -12.51 0.85
C ILE A 162 -10.40 -13.29 0.63
N LYS A 163 -10.71 -14.16 1.58
CA LYS A 163 -11.98 -14.89 1.58
C LYS A 163 -13.03 -14.06 2.31
N SER A 164 -14.01 -13.56 1.56
CA SER A 164 -15.14 -12.86 2.17
C SER A 164 -15.93 -13.80 3.09
N PRO A 165 -16.29 -13.36 4.31
CA PRO A 165 -17.14 -14.13 5.21
C PRO A 165 -18.51 -14.48 4.61
N ILE A 166 -18.98 -13.73 3.61
CA ILE A 166 -20.26 -13.97 2.91
C ILE A 166 -20.29 -15.36 2.24
N HIS A 167 -19.12 -15.87 1.82
CA HIS A 167 -18.98 -17.17 1.16
C HIS A 167 -18.27 -18.22 2.05
N ALA A 168 -18.10 -17.90 3.35
CA ALA A 168 -17.43 -18.79 4.28
C ALA A 168 -18.34 -19.96 4.68
N THR A 169 -17.75 -21.12 4.93
CA THR A 169 -18.45 -22.28 5.49
C THR A 169 -18.79 -22.05 6.96
N ALA A 170 -19.69 -22.87 7.50
CA ALA A 170 -20.06 -22.78 8.91
C ALA A 170 -18.85 -22.97 9.84
N GLU A 171 -17.92 -23.85 9.47
CA GLU A 171 -16.67 -24.09 10.23
C GLU A 171 -15.73 -22.88 10.17
N GLU A 172 -15.61 -22.23 9.00
CA GLU A 172 -14.80 -21.01 8.83
C GLU A 172 -15.37 -19.85 9.65
N LEU A 173 -16.71 -19.68 9.66
CA LEU A 173 -17.39 -18.68 10.50
C LEU A 173 -17.19 -18.93 11.99
N ALA A 174 -17.32 -20.19 12.43
CA ALA A 174 -17.08 -20.57 13.82
C ALA A 174 -15.63 -20.32 14.25
N ALA A 175 -14.66 -20.53 13.36
CA ALA A 175 -13.26 -20.24 13.61
C ALA A 175 -13.00 -18.73 13.77
N LEU A 176 -13.63 -17.86 12.96
CA LEU A 176 -13.57 -16.42 13.06
C LEU A 176 -14.19 -15.92 14.37
N GLU A 177 -15.38 -16.43 14.72
CA GLU A 177 -16.06 -16.12 15.99
C GLU A 177 -15.20 -16.50 17.19
N HIS A 178 -14.68 -17.73 17.20
CA HIS A 178 -13.82 -18.20 18.28
C HIS A 178 -12.60 -17.31 18.49
N GLY A 179 -12.03 -16.79 17.41
CA GLY A 179 -10.89 -15.86 17.47
C GLY A 179 -11.21 -14.58 18.25
N PHE A 180 -12.37 -13.95 18.00
CA PHE A 180 -12.81 -12.75 18.74
C PHE A 180 -13.25 -13.08 20.17
N ALA A 181 -13.95 -14.20 20.35
CA ALA A 181 -14.36 -14.66 21.67
C ALA A 181 -13.14 -14.88 22.58
N ALA A 182 -12.08 -15.53 22.09
CA ALA A 182 -10.85 -15.77 22.83
C ALA A 182 -10.11 -14.46 23.21
N LEU A 183 -10.13 -13.43 22.34
CA LEU A 183 -9.52 -12.12 22.64
C LEU A 183 -10.29 -11.31 23.68
N SER A 184 -11.56 -11.58 23.88
CA SER A 184 -12.47 -10.81 24.74
C SER A 184 -12.95 -11.59 25.97
N ASP A 185 -12.23 -12.62 26.39
CA ASP A 185 -12.67 -13.52 27.47
C ASP A 185 -14.12 -14.02 27.27
N PHE A 186 -14.44 -14.37 26.00
CA PHE A 186 -15.76 -14.85 25.56
C PHE A 186 -16.92 -13.85 25.69
N GLN A 187 -16.63 -12.54 25.79
CA GLN A 187 -17.67 -11.52 25.82
C GLN A 187 -18.18 -11.17 24.41
N LEU A 188 -17.33 -11.17 23.38
CA LEU A 188 -17.71 -10.87 21.99
C LEU A 188 -18.07 -12.15 21.23
N ARG A 189 -19.13 -12.83 21.66
CA ARG A 189 -19.68 -13.99 20.94
C ARG A 189 -20.47 -13.53 19.74
N GLY A 190 -20.48 -14.32 18.65
CA GLY A 190 -21.17 -13.99 17.41
C GLY A 190 -20.41 -12.98 16.53
N THR A 191 -19.26 -12.45 16.99
CA THR A 191 -18.45 -11.51 16.21
C THR A 191 -17.52 -12.27 15.28
N ILE A 192 -17.65 -12.04 13.96
CA ILE A 192 -16.82 -12.69 12.93
C ILE A 192 -15.84 -11.75 12.25
N ALA A 193 -16.04 -10.44 12.37
CA ALA A 193 -15.16 -9.43 11.79
C ALA A 193 -15.31 -8.11 12.54
N ALA A 194 -14.22 -7.31 12.56
CA ALA A 194 -14.23 -5.93 12.99
C ALA A 194 -14.02 -5.02 11.78
N GLY A 195 -14.89 -4.03 11.58
CA GLY A 195 -14.88 -3.15 10.43
C GLY A 195 -14.65 -1.69 10.80
N ASP A 196 -13.90 -0.99 9.95
CA ASP A 196 -13.73 0.46 10.03
C ASP A 196 -13.73 1.06 8.63
N GLY A 197 -14.08 2.35 8.55
CA GLY A 197 -14.17 3.10 7.33
C GLY A 197 -13.10 4.18 7.23
N ILE A 198 -12.46 4.27 6.06
CA ILE A 198 -11.54 5.35 5.73
C ILE A 198 -12.04 6.11 4.51
N VAL A 199 -11.84 7.42 4.50
CA VAL A 199 -12.14 8.28 3.35
C VAL A 199 -10.85 8.83 2.75
N PHE A 200 -10.70 8.65 1.44
CA PHE A 200 -9.59 9.19 0.68
C PHE A 200 -10.04 10.48 0.01
N LYS A 201 -9.49 11.61 0.49
CA LYS A 201 -9.76 12.91 -0.10
C LYS A 201 -9.29 12.93 -1.55
N MET A 202 -10.15 13.40 -2.45
CA MET A 202 -9.87 13.46 -3.89
C MET A 202 -10.26 14.83 -4.46
N ILE A 203 -9.77 15.14 -5.64
CA ILE A 203 -10.26 16.24 -6.45
C ILE A 203 -11.65 15.87 -6.96
N MET A 204 -12.53 16.86 -7.12
CA MET A 204 -13.85 16.63 -7.72
C MET A 204 -13.72 15.83 -9.03
N PRO A 205 -14.32 14.65 -9.13
CA PRO A 205 -14.30 13.88 -10.36
C PRO A 205 -15.18 14.56 -11.42
N THR A 206 -14.88 14.30 -12.68
CA THR A 206 -15.74 14.73 -13.80
C THR A 206 -16.87 13.72 -14.01
N ASN A 207 -17.95 14.13 -14.65
CA ASN A 207 -19.07 13.24 -14.99
C ASN A 207 -18.64 12.09 -15.94
N GLU A 208 -17.52 12.24 -16.64
CA GLU A 208 -16.96 11.20 -17.52
C GLU A 208 -16.13 10.15 -16.75
N GLU A 209 -15.67 10.51 -15.55
CA GLU A 209 -14.82 9.64 -14.73
C GLU A 209 -15.64 8.76 -13.76
N VAL A 210 -16.89 9.09 -13.54
CA VAL A 210 -17.77 8.36 -12.61
C VAL A 210 -19.06 7.94 -13.30
N GLU A 211 -19.50 6.72 -13.00
CA GLU A 211 -20.83 6.26 -13.38
C GLU A 211 -21.83 6.78 -12.32
N GLY A 212 -22.59 7.82 -12.65
CA GLY A 212 -23.62 8.38 -11.78
C GLY A 212 -23.38 9.82 -11.36
N ASP A 213 -23.95 10.19 -10.22
CA ASP A 213 -23.91 11.56 -9.74
C ASP A 213 -22.61 11.87 -8.99
N VAL A 214 -21.86 12.85 -9.49
CA VAL A 214 -20.63 13.37 -8.87
C VAL A 214 -20.87 13.82 -7.43
N THR A 215 -22.07 14.28 -7.10
CA THR A 215 -22.41 14.73 -5.73
C THR A 215 -22.40 13.59 -4.71
N ALA A 216 -22.52 12.34 -5.13
CA ALA A 216 -22.39 11.17 -4.25
C ALA A 216 -21.01 11.07 -3.59
N TYR A 217 -20.00 11.64 -4.22
CA TYR A 217 -18.61 11.68 -3.68
C TYR A 217 -18.38 12.88 -2.77
N TYR A 218 -19.36 13.81 -2.63
CA TYR A 218 -19.22 14.98 -1.77
C TYR A 218 -19.55 14.65 -0.33
N THR A 219 -18.58 14.77 0.57
CA THR A 219 -18.74 14.42 1.97
C THR A 219 -19.41 15.55 2.78
N ARG A 220 -20.07 15.20 3.89
CA ARG A 220 -20.58 16.16 4.88
C ARG A 220 -19.51 17.10 5.45
N LYS A 221 -18.22 16.80 5.25
CA LYS A 221 -17.09 17.63 5.70
C LYS A 221 -16.67 18.68 4.66
N GLY A 222 -17.40 18.82 3.55
CA GLY A 222 -17.16 19.88 2.57
C GLY A 222 -16.05 19.60 1.56
N TYR A 223 -15.74 18.32 1.28
CA TYR A 223 -14.78 17.94 0.25
C TYR A 223 -15.21 16.63 -0.44
N TYR A 224 -14.70 16.43 -1.65
CA TYR A 224 -14.88 15.18 -2.38
C TYR A 224 -13.96 14.09 -1.83
N ALA A 225 -14.49 12.90 -1.65
CA ALA A 225 -13.74 11.77 -1.16
C ALA A 225 -14.32 10.44 -1.65
N TYR A 226 -13.45 9.44 -1.72
CA TYR A 226 -13.80 8.05 -1.94
C TYR A 226 -13.78 7.31 -0.60
N GLY A 227 -14.89 6.65 -0.29
CA GLY A 227 -15.03 5.88 0.94
C GLY A 227 -14.58 4.43 0.72
N LEU A 228 -13.84 3.89 1.68
CA LEU A 228 -13.48 2.48 1.74
C LEU A 228 -13.86 1.93 3.09
N GLN A 229 -14.49 0.77 3.14
CA GLN A 229 -14.72 0.00 4.35
C GLN A 229 -13.85 -1.26 4.31
N ALA A 230 -13.15 -1.52 5.40
CA ALA A 230 -12.32 -2.70 5.51
C ALA A 230 -12.69 -3.48 6.78
N PHE A 231 -12.75 -4.79 6.66
CA PHE A 231 -13.09 -5.70 7.75
C PHE A 231 -11.93 -6.66 7.98
N CYS A 232 -11.57 -6.89 9.23
CA CYS A 232 -10.50 -7.80 9.60
C CYS A 232 -10.96 -8.85 10.59
N ASP A 233 -10.24 -9.98 10.63
CA ASP A 233 -10.39 -11.00 11.64
C ASP A 233 -9.69 -10.62 12.96
N SER A 234 -9.76 -11.50 13.95
CA SER A 234 -9.12 -11.34 15.27
C SER A 234 -7.59 -11.23 15.23
N LYS A 235 -6.96 -11.62 14.12
CA LYS A 235 -5.52 -11.49 13.87
C LYS A 235 -5.17 -10.24 13.04
N CYS A 236 -6.10 -9.29 12.89
CA CYS A 236 -5.97 -8.10 12.05
C CYS A 236 -5.71 -8.42 10.56
N LYS A 237 -6.16 -9.59 10.09
CA LYS A 237 -6.10 -9.96 8.69
C LYS A 237 -7.38 -9.48 8.00
N PHE A 238 -7.27 -8.75 6.89
CA PHE A 238 -8.43 -8.32 6.13
C PHE A 238 -9.19 -9.54 5.56
N VAL A 239 -10.49 -9.58 5.78
CA VAL A 239 -11.39 -10.62 5.28
C VAL A 239 -12.37 -10.07 4.25
N MET A 240 -12.62 -8.75 4.26
CA MET A 240 -13.46 -8.08 3.27
C MET A 240 -13.05 -6.62 3.11
N ILE A 241 -13.16 -6.11 1.89
CA ILE A 241 -12.99 -4.70 1.56
C ILE A 241 -14.14 -4.32 0.64
N ALA A 242 -14.80 -3.21 0.95
CA ALA A 242 -15.93 -2.66 0.19
C ALA A 242 -15.75 -1.16 -0.04
N SER A 243 -16.26 -0.64 -1.15
CA SER A 243 -16.21 0.77 -1.55
C SER A 243 -17.53 1.21 -2.15
#